data_daccad42b2a9eacf80248ac10a70d418
#
_entry.id   daccad42b2a9eacf80248ac10a70d418
#
_cell.length_a   1.000
_cell.length_b   1.000
_cell.length_c   1.000
_cell.angle_alpha   90.00
_cell.angle_beta   90.00
_cell.angle_gamma   90.00
#
_symmetry.space_group_name_H-M   'P 1'
#
loop_
_entity.id
_entity.type
_entity.pdbx_description
1 polymer ?
#
loop_
_entity_poly.entity_id
_entity_poly.type
_entity_poly.pdbx_seq_one_letter_code
_entity_poly.pdbx_strand_id
1 'polypeptide(L)'
;MPKVDVYDIKGKKVSDVELAENIFGIEPNEAIVHSVLVNYLANQRQGTQSTKTRAEVRGGGRKPWRQKGTGRARQGSIRAPQWVKGGIALGPKPRSYKYTVNKKERRLAIKSLLSSKVIEKELTVVDKLELSEIKTKTMVKALADLKVEGKTLIVLADKNENVLMSSRNIEGVKTILLNNINVFDLLKYNNLVLPLETVKKIEEVYA
;
A
#
# COMPACT_ATOMS: atom_id res chain seq x y z
N MET A 1 21.16 13.62 15.54
CA MET A 1 19.69 13.77 15.45
C MET A 1 19.35 14.68 14.28
N PRO A 2 18.55 14.24 13.32
CA PRO A 2 18.14 15.10 12.22
C PRO A 2 17.23 16.22 12.73
N LYS A 3 17.47 17.46 12.26
CA LYS A 3 16.65 18.63 12.58
C LYS A 3 15.76 18.94 11.39
N VAL A 4 14.48 19.20 11.64
CA VAL A 4 13.50 19.53 10.61
C VAL A 4 12.73 20.77 11.02
N ASP A 5 12.48 21.64 10.06
CA ASP A 5 11.72 22.88 10.25
C ASP A 5 10.23 22.55 10.46
N VAL A 6 9.62 23.23 11.42
CA VAL A 6 8.18 23.14 11.68
C VAL A 6 7.49 24.36 11.08
N TYR A 7 6.46 24.13 10.28
CA TYR A 7 5.70 25.15 9.57
C TYR A 7 4.29 25.32 10.15
N ASP A 8 3.76 26.52 10.06
CA ASP A 8 2.33 26.77 10.22
C ASP A 8 1.58 26.38 8.93
N ILE A 9 0.25 26.24 8.98
CA ILE A 9 -0.62 25.99 7.81
C ILE A 9 -0.38 26.99 6.67
N LYS A 10 0.09 28.20 6.98
CA LYS A 10 0.42 29.26 6.02
C LYS A 10 1.84 29.17 5.45
N GLY A 11 2.56 28.09 5.69
CA GLY A 11 3.93 27.90 5.20
C GLY A 11 5.00 28.76 5.86
N LYS A 12 4.71 29.39 7.00
CA LYS A 12 5.71 30.13 7.77
C LYS A 12 6.41 29.20 8.75
N LYS A 13 7.75 29.26 8.82
CA LYS A 13 8.54 28.55 9.82
C LYS A 13 8.25 29.12 11.21
N VAL A 14 7.87 28.25 12.13
CA VAL A 14 7.55 28.59 13.54
C VAL A 14 8.67 28.17 14.48
N SER A 15 9.20 26.96 14.30
CA SER A 15 10.21 26.36 15.16
C SER A 15 11.00 25.29 14.45
N ASP A 16 11.99 24.72 15.12
CA ASP A 16 12.72 23.54 14.69
C ASP A 16 12.44 22.39 15.66
N VAL A 17 12.34 21.17 15.14
CA VAL A 17 12.17 19.95 15.92
C VAL A 17 13.36 19.02 15.68
N GLU A 18 13.90 18.46 16.76
CA GLU A 18 14.88 17.38 16.69
C GLU A 18 14.15 16.05 16.69
N LEU A 19 14.40 15.25 15.64
CA LEU A 19 13.78 13.94 15.46
C LEU A 19 14.65 12.84 16.09
N ALA A 20 14.02 11.82 16.65
CA ALA A 20 14.69 10.67 17.25
C ALA A 20 15.53 9.91 16.22
N GLU A 21 16.83 9.77 16.45
CA GLU A 21 17.78 9.16 15.54
C GLU A 21 17.50 7.66 15.29
N ASN A 22 16.99 6.95 16.31
CA ASN A 22 16.61 5.55 16.23
C ASN A 22 15.39 5.28 15.34
N ILE A 23 14.71 6.31 14.82
CA ILE A 23 13.53 6.20 13.94
C ILE A 23 13.75 6.92 12.62
N PHE A 24 14.27 8.14 12.65
CA PHE A 24 14.41 9.01 11.49
C PHE A 24 15.85 9.17 10.98
N GLY A 25 16.83 8.58 11.69
CA GLY A 25 18.25 8.65 11.34
C GLY A 25 18.88 7.28 11.01
N ILE A 26 18.07 6.24 10.80
CA ILE A 26 18.55 4.90 10.47
C ILE A 26 18.93 4.85 8.99
N GLU A 27 20.01 4.11 8.67
CA GLU A 27 20.36 3.81 7.29
C GLU A 27 19.23 3.00 6.61
N PRO A 28 18.69 3.49 5.48
CA PRO A 28 17.58 2.82 4.80
C PRO A 28 17.97 1.43 4.28
N ASN A 29 17.17 0.41 4.59
CA ASN A 29 17.37 -0.95 4.11
C ASN A 29 16.31 -1.31 3.05
N GLU A 30 16.68 -1.14 1.78
CA GLU A 30 15.80 -1.38 0.64
C GLU A 30 15.30 -2.84 0.54
N ALA A 31 16.14 -3.82 0.89
CA ALA A 31 15.77 -5.24 0.80
C ALA A 31 14.63 -5.59 1.76
N ILE A 32 14.67 -5.07 2.98
CA ILE A 32 13.60 -5.26 3.97
C ILE A 32 12.33 -4.53 3.55
N VAL A 33 12.45 -3.29 3.07
CA VAL A 33 11.32 -2.51 2.55
C VAL A 33 10.64 -3.26 1.40
N HIS A 34 11.40 -3.77 0.43
CA HIS A 34 10.88 -4.56 -0.68
C HIS A 34 10.16 -5.83 -0.20
N SER A 35 10.74 -6.58 0.74
CA SER A 35 10.14 -7.80 1.30
C SER A 35 8.77 -7.52 1.94
N VAL A 36 8.68 -6.44 2.75
CA VAL A 36 7.42 -6.04 3.40
C VAL A 36 6.40 -5.51 2.38
N LEU A 37 6.85 -4.79 1.34
CA LEU A 37 5.99 -4.33 0.26
C LEU A 37 5.36 -5.49 -0.51
N VAL A 38 6.16 -6.49 -0.91
CA VAL A 38 5.68 -7.69 -1.60
C VAL A 38 4.67 -8.46 -0.73
N ASN A 39 4.95 -8.59 0.56
CA ASN A 39 4.02 -9.18 1.52
C ASN A 39 2.68 -8.41 1.57
N TYR A 40 2.73 -7.09 1.67
CA TYR A 40 1.53 -6.24 1.69
C TYR A 40 0.68 -6.43 0.42
N LEU A 41 1.30 -6.40 -0.76
CA LEU A 41 0.62 -6.60 -2.04
C LEU A 41 0.06 -8.03 -2.18
N ALA A 42 0.80 -9.05 -1.75
CA ALA A 42 0.33 -10.43 -1.76
C ALA A 42 -0.89 -10.63 -0.85
N ASN A 43 -0.90 -9.99 0.32
CA ASN A 43 -2.01 -10.07 1.28
C ASN A 43 -3.29 -9.36 0.81
N GLN A 44 -3.19 -8.45 -0.17
CA GLN A 44 -4.36 -7.82 -0.79
C GLN A 44 -5.02 -8.69 -1.86
N ARG A 45 -4.31 -9.72 -2.37
CA ARG A 45 -4.85 -10.60 -3.42
C ARG A 45 -5.96 -11.47 -2.88
N GLN A 46 -7.14 -11.41 -3.48
CA GLN A 46 -8.30 -12.21 -3.09
C GLN A 46 -8.16 -13.70 -3.43
N GLY A 47 -7.48 -14.03 -4.54
CA GLY A 47 -7.17 -15.40 -4.95
C GLY A 47 -8.37 -16.25 -5.40
N THR A 48 -9.41 -15.63 -5.93
CA THR A 48 -10.67 -16.29 -6.33
C THR A 48 -10.65 -16.86 -7.75
N GLN A 49 -9.53 -16.73 -8.47
CA GLN A 49 -9.41 -17.29 -9.83
C GLN A 49 -9.62 -18.80 -9.80
N SER A 50 -10.47 -19.31 -10.70
CA SER A 50 -10.79 -20.74 -10.81
C SER A 50 -11.02 -21.14 -12.25
N THR A 51 -10.47 -22.27 -12.61
CA THR A 51 -10.72 -22.92 -13.91
C THR A 51 -11.25 -24.33 -13.67
N LYS A 52 -12.06 -24.82 -14.62
CA LYS A 52 -12.59 -26.18 -14.53
C LYS A 52 -11.62 -27.18 -15.16
N THR A 53 -11.25 -28.17 -14.39
CA THR A 53 -10.52 -29.34 -14.89
C THR A 53 -11.44 -30.22 -15.73
N ARG A 54 -10.88 -31.21 -16.46
CA ARG A 54 -11.62 -32.17 -17.27
C ARG A 54 -12.74 -32.86 -16.48
N ALA A 55 -12.53 -33.16 -15.20
CA ALA A 55 -13.53 -33.79 -14.33
C ALA A 55 -14.69 -32.87 -13.95
N GLU A 56 -14.43 -31.59 -13.86
CA GLU A 56 -15.41 -30.57 -13.42
C GLU A 56 -16.27 -30.01 -14.58
N VAL A 57 -15.81 -30.20 -15.83
CA VAL A 57 -16.59 -29.78 -17.00
C VAL A 57 -17.71 -30.79 -17.28
N ARG A 58 -18.95 -30.29 -17.38
CA ARG A 58 -20.13 -31.13 -17.66
C ARG A 58 -20.01 -31.86 -19.00
N GLY A 59 -20.30 -33.17 -19.02
CA GLY A 59 -20.33 -34.02 -20.21
C GLY A 59 -19.08 -34.87 -20.35
N GLY A 60 -18.94 -35.57 -21.51
CA GLY A 60 -17.76 -36.38 -21.84
C GLY A 60 -17.70 -37.77 -21.20
N GLY A 61 -18.78 -38.26 -20.58
CA GLY A 61 -18.83 -39.61 -20.00
C GLY A 61 -18.75 -40.75 -21.03
N ARG A 62 -19.20 -40.50 -22.26
CA ARG A 62 -19.11 -41.49 -23.35
C ARG A 62 -17.84 -41.26 -24.16
N LYS A 63 -17.12 -42.38 -24.51
CA LYS A 63 -15.99 -42.35 -25.44
C LYS A 63 -16.48 -41.91 -26.84
N PRO A 64 -15.83 -40.93 -27.51
CA PRO A 64 -16.29 -40.38 -28.79
C PRO A 64 -16.39 -41.42 -29.91
N TRP A 65 -15.43 -42.34 -29.98
CA TRP A 65 -15.40 -43.46 -30.96
C TRP A 65 -14.60 -44.65 -30.42
N ARG A 66 -14.74 -45.81 -31.10
CA ARG A 66 -14.00 -47.01 -30.72
C ARG A 66 -12.49 -46.84 -30.84
N GLN A 67 -11.71 -47.66 -30.11
CA GLN A 67 -10.26 -47.52 -29.94
C GLN A 67 -9.46 -47.68 -31.22
N LYS A 68 -9.94 -48.53 -32.16
CA LYS A 68 -9.30 -48.88 -33.44
C LYS A 68 -10.33 -48.91 -34.56
N GLY A 69 -9.89 -48.87 -35.86
CA GLY A 69 -10.75 -49.03 -37.01
C GLY A 69 -11.58 -47.80 -37.39
N THR A 70 -11.18 -46.59 -37.00
CA THR A 70 -11.87 -45.33 -37.37
C THR A 70 -11.01 -44.40 -38.20
N GLY A 71 -9.72 -44.67 -38.39
CA GLY A 71 -8.77 -43.77 -39.06
C GLY A 71 -8.51 -42.47 -38.33
N ARG A 72 -9.10 -42.28 -37.13
CA ARG A 72 -8.96 -41.03 -36.31
C ARG A 72 -8.02 -41.26 -35.15
N ALA A 73 -7.46 -40.13 -34.61
CA ALA A 73 -6.66 -40.15 -33.38
C ALA A 73 -7.48 -40.73 -32.22
N ARG A 74 -6.83 -41.50 -31.35
CA ARG A 74 -7.48 -42.10 -30.18
C ARG A 74 -7.91 -41.03 -29.19
N GLN A 75 -9.18 -41.05 -28.78
CA GLN A 75 -9.74 -40.09 -27.82
C GLN A 75 -10.58 -40.81 -26.75
N GLY A 76 -10.42 -40.39 -25.51
CA GLY A 76 -11.17 -40.96 -24.39
C GLY A 76 -12.37 -40.10 -23.95
N SER A 77 -12.32 -38.80 -24.20
CA SER A 77 -13.38 -37.87 -23.80
C SER A 77 -13.34 -36.59 -24.64
N ILE A 78 -14.50 -36.04 -24.96
CA ILE A 78 -14.64 -34.73 -25.62
C ILE A 78 -14.34 -33.57 -24.71
N ARG A 79 -14.14 -33.80 -23.40
CA ARG A 79 -13.77 -32.77 -22.39
C ARG A 79 -12.29 -32.78 -22.04
N ALA A 80 -11.48 -33.53 -22.77
CA ALA A 80 -10.02 -33.50 -22.63
C ALA A 80 -9.46 -32.11 -23.00
N PRO A 81 -8.31 -31.68 -22.43
CA PRO A 81 -7.79 -30.33 -22.63
C PRO A 81 -7.52 -29.91 -24.07
N GLN A 82 -7.24 -30.89 -24.96
CA GLN A 82 -7.02 -30.63 -26.39
C GLN A 82 -8.31 -30.38 -27.20
N TRP A 83 -9.48 -30.56 -26.59
CA TRP A 83 -10.75 -30.31 -27.23
C TRP A 83 -11.27 -28.90 -26.96
N VAL A 84 -11.90 -28.30 -27.95
CA VAL A 84 -12.63 -27.03 -27.76
C VAL A 84 -13.76 -27.28 -26.75
N LYS A 85 -13.87 -26.35 -25.76
CA LYS A 85 -14.77 -26.50 -24.60
C LYS A 85 -14.41 -27.66 -23.65
N GLY A 86 -13.22 -28.22 -23.75
CA GLY A 86 -12.65 -29.16 -22.77
C GLY A 86 -12.22 -28.46 -21.49
N GLY A 87 -11.74 -29.24 -20.51
CA GLY A 87 -11.19 -28.71 -19.28
C GLY A 87 -9.77 -28.16 -19.46
N ILE A 88 -9.32 -27.37 -18.49
CA ILE A 88 -7.95 -26.83 -18.45
C ILE A 88 -7.08 -27.78 -17.59
N ALA A 89 -5.91 -28.20 -18.11
CA ALA A 89 -5.07 -29.18 -17.42
C ALA A 89 -4.37 -28.60 -16.19
N LEU A 90 -3.71 -27.44 -16.32
CA LEU A 90 -2.91 -26.78 -15.28
C LEU A 90 -3.40 -25.35 -15.01
N GLY A 91 -4.72 -25.21 -14.92
CA GLY A 91 -5.32 -23.91 -14.69
C GLY A 91 -5.28 -23.48 -13.21
N PRO A 92 -5.43 -22.19 -12.95
CA PRO A 92 -5.44 -21.66 -11.60
C PRO A 92 -6.65 -22.17 -10.81
N LYS A 93 -6.41 -22.47 -9.54
CA LYS A 93 -7.44 -22.80 -8.54
C LYS A 93 -7.46 -21.73 -7.47
N PRO A 94 -8.59 -21.53 -6.76
CA PRO A 94 -8.66 -20.61 -5.65
C PRO A 94 -7.61 -20.97 -4.59
N ARG A 95 -6.82 -19.97 -4.19
CA ARG A 95 -5.82 -20.13 -3.13
C ARG A 95 -5.62 -18.85 -2.34
N SER A 96 -5.20 -18.97 -1.10
CA SER A 96 -4.74 -17.83 -0.31
C SER A 96 -3.31 -17.47 -0.70
N TYR A 97 -3.06 -16.16 -0.86
CA TYR A 97 -1.71 -15.61 -1.04
C TYR A 97 -1.16 -14.98 0.24
N LYS A 98 -1.91 -15.09 1.34
CA LYS A 98 -1.54 -14.47 2.61
C LYS A 98 -0.35 -15.19 3.25
N TYR A 99 0.63 -14.40 3.66
CA TYR A 99 1.72 -14.84 4.52
C TYR A 99 2.12 -13.71 5.46
N THR A 100 2.84 -14.03 6.53
CA THR A 100 3.24 -13.07 7.57
C THR A 100 4.74 -12.83 7.54
N VAL A 101 5.11 -11.56 7.75
CA VAL A 101 6.49 -11.12 7.98
C VAL A 101 6.63 -10.78 9.46
N ASN A 102 7.83 -10.97 10.02
CA ASN A 102 8.12 -10.70 11.42
C ASN A 102 7.80 -9.26 11.81
N LYS A 103 7.31 -9.05 13.03
CA LYS A 103 6.98 -7.70 13.54
C LYS A 103 8.20 -6.78 13.54
N LYS A 104 9.40 -7.29 13.88
CA LYS A 104 10.65 -6.53 13.87
C LYS A 104 11.02 -6.03 12.48
N GLU A 105 10.89 -6.88 11.45
CA GLU A 105 11.16 -6.52 10.06
C GLU A 105 10.19 -5.45 9.55
N ARG A 106 8.89 -5.57 9.86
CA ARG A 106 7.89 -4.55 9.51
C ARG A 106 8.17 -3.19 10.15
N ARG A 107 8.57 -3.18 11.44
CA ARG A 107 8.96 -1.94 12.13
C ARG A 107 10.20 -1.33 11.50
N LEU A 108 11.21 -2.15 11.21
CA LEU A 108 12.44 -1.69 10.57
C LEU A 108 12.18 -1.12 9.17
N ALA A 109 11.30 -1.73 8.37
CA ALA A 109 10.90 -1.19 7.07
C ALA A 109 10.25 0.20 7.17
N ILE A 110 9.35 0.40 8.14
CA ILE A 110 8.73 1.72 8.36
C ILE A 110 9.76 2.75 8.80
N LYS A 111 10.64 2.41 9.75
CA LYS A 111 11.73 3.29 10.20
C LYS A 111 12.67 3.66 9.03
N SER A 112 13.05 2.69 8.20
CA SER A 112 13.88 2.91 7.01
C SER A 112 13.24 3.91 6.04
N LEU A 113 11.93 3.79 5.80
CA LEU A 113 11.22 4.72 4.92
C LEU A 113 11.07 6.12 5.53
N LEU A 114 10.80 6.23 6.82
CA LEU A 114 10.75 7.53 7.51
C LEU A 114 12.11 8.23 7.45
N SER A 115 13.21 7.49 7.63
CA SER A 115 14.57 8.02 7.48
C SER A 115 14.86 8.47 6.04
N SER A 116 14.45 7.68 5.03
CA SER A 116 14.56 8.05 3.61
C SER A 116 13.86 9.38 3.33
N LYS A 117 12.63 9.57 3.80
CA LYS A 117 11.86 10.81 3.65
C LYS A 117 12.54 12.04 4.25
N VAL A 118 13.27 11.84 5.35
CA VAL A 118 14.07 12.93 5.96
C VAL A 118 15.30 13.25 5.12
N ILE A 119 16.04 12.23 4.64
CA ILE A 119 17.24 12.37 3.81
C ILE A 119 16.90 13.08 2.48
N GLU A 120 15.79 12.68 1.85
CA GLU A 120 15.31 13.21 0.57
C GLU A 120 14.60 14.57 0.71
N LYS A 121 14.44 15.08 1.95
CA LYS A 121 13.73 16.33 2.27
C LYS A 121 12.26 16.34 1.82
N GLU A 122 11.64 15.18 1.82
CA GLU A 122 10.25 14.98 1.47
C GLU A 122 9.32 14.97 2.69
N LEU A 123 9.90 15.14 3.90
CA LEU A 123 9.15 15.28 5.16
C LEU A 123 8.89 16.75 5.46
N THR A 124 7.61 17.10 5.60
CA THR A 124 7.16 18.41 6.07
C THR A 124 6.46 18.26 7.42
N VAL A 125 6.97 18.93 8.45
CA VAL A 125 6.34 18.95 9.77
C VAL A 125 5.52 20.21 9.92
N VAL A 126 4.26 20.07 10.37
CA VAL A 126 3.33 21.18 10.59
C VAL A 126 3.00 21.23 12.08
N ASP A 127 2.96 22.44 12.68
CA ASP A 127 2.64 22.60 14.10
C ASP A 127 1.25 21.99 14.40
N LYS A 128 0.21 22.53 13.77
CA LYS A 128 -1.16 22.02 13.86
C LYS A 128 -1.84 21.99 12.50
N LEU A 129 -2.52 20.90 12.20
CA LEU A 129 -3.33 20.77 10.98
C LEU A 129 -4.82 20.77 11.36
N GLU A 130 -5.34 21.95 11.66
CA GLU A 130 -6.76 22.13 12.03
C GLU A 130 -7.46 23.00 11.00
N LEU A 131 -8.60 22.53 10.51
CA LEU A 131 -9.47 23.28 9.61
C LEU A 131 -10.78 23.58 10.34
N SER A 132 -11.18 24.86 10.34
CA SER A 132 -12.44 25.30 10.96
C SER A 132 -13.68 24.77 10.24
N GLU A 133 -13.58 24.56 8.91
CA GLU A 133 -14.67 24.13 8.06
C GLU A 133 -14.22 23.03 7.08
N ILE A 134 -15.16 22.21 6.65
CA ILE A 134 -14.94 21.19 5.63
C ILE A 134 -14.95 21.86 4.24
N LYS A 135 -13.77 22.25 3.73
CA LYS A 135 -13.60 22.87 2.41
C LYS A 135 -12.34 22.36 1.72
N THR A 136 -12.48 21.79 0.53
CA THR A 136 -11.34 21.33 -0.29
C THR A 136 -10.43 22.48 -0.71
N LYS A 137 -11.02 23.64 -1.05
CA LYS A 137 -10.27 24.85 -1.45
C LYS A 137 -9.29 25.33 -0.37
N THR A 138 -9.68 25.26 0.89
CA THR A 138 -8.82 25.63 2.03
C THR A 138 -7.65 24.68 2.16
N MET A 139 -7.89 23.36 1.99
CA MET A 139 -6.85 22.34 2.04
C MET A 139 -5.87 22.46 0.88
N VAL A 140 -6.34 22.69 -0.34
CA VAL A 140 -5.48 22.93 -1.52
C VAL A 140 -4.59 24.14 -1.30
N LYS A 141 -5.15 25.24 -0.76
CA LYS A 141 -4.38 26.43 -0.44
C LYS A 141 -3.30 26.15 0.63
N ALA A 142 -3.64 25.42 1.68
CA ALA A 142 -2.68 25.05 2.73
C ALA A 142 -1.52 24.21 2.17
N LEU A 143 -1.78 23.23 1.29
CA LEU A 143 -0.74 22.44 0.64
C LEU A 143 0.15 23.28 -0.29
N ALA A 144 -0.44 24.22 -1.02
CA ALA A 144 0.30 25.17 -1.87
C ALA A 144 1.19 26.11 -1.04
N ASP A 145 0.67 26.63 0.07
CA ASP A 145 1.42 27.50 1.01
C ASP A 145 2.60 26.74 1.64
N LEU A 146 2.44 25.45 1.93
CA LEU A 146 3.49 24.54 2.40
C LEU A 146 4.49 24.12 1.30
N LYS A 147 4.27 24.53 0.04
CA LYS A 147 5.07 24.17 -1.13
C LYS A 147 5.18 22.64 -1.36
N VAL A 148 4.15 21.90 -0.99
CA VAL A 148 4.10 20.46 -1.17
C VAL A 148 3.46 20.15 -2.51
N GLU A 149 4.27 19.73 -3.49
CA GLU A 149 3.83 19.43 -4.85
C GLU A 149 3.78 17.91 -5.11
N GLY A 150 2.78 17.46 -5.87
CA GLY A 150 2.65 16.07 -6.27
C GLY A 150 1.93 15.18 -5.24
N LYS A 151 2.29 13.89 -5.21
CA LYS A 151 1.61 12.91 -4.34
C LYS A 151 1.99 13.12 -2.88
N THR A 152 0.99 13.40 -2.06
CA THR A 152 1.18 13.76 -0.65
C THR A 152 0.42 12.84 0.28
N LEU A 153 1.10 12.30 1.28
CA LEU A 153 0.54 11.53 2.36
C LEU A 153 0.46 12.38 3.62
N ILE A 154 -0.75 12.53 4.16
CA ILE A 154 -0.99 13.21 5.43
C ILE A 154 -1.24 12.15 6.49
N VAL A 155 -0.44 12.13 7.55
CA VAL A 155 -0.62 11.19 8.66
C VAL A 155 -1.08 11.95 9.90
N LEU A 156 -2.21 11.58 10.44
CA LEU A 156 -2.80 12.19 11.63
C LEU A 156 -2.64 11.25 12.83
N ALA A 157 -2.39 11.82 14.00
CA ALA A 157 -2.36 11.10 15.26
C ALA A 157 -3.75 10.58 15.61
N ASP A 158 -4.74 11.48 15.58
CA ASP A 158 -6.14 11.19 15.87
C ASP A 158 -7.05 11.56 14.69
N LYS A 159 -8.27 11.05 14.71
CA LYS A 159 -9.25 11.29 13.64
C LYS A 159 -9.71 12.75 13.65
N ASN A 160 -9.36 13.51 12.62
CA ASN A 160 -9.91 14.85 12.36
C ASN A 160 -10.80 14.80 11.12
N GLU A 161 -12.12 14.88 11.32
CA GLU A 161 -13.10 14.78 10.23
C GLU A 161 -13.00 15.93 9.24
N ASN A 162 -12.71 17.15 9.71
CA ASN A 162 -12.58 18.31 8.84
C ASN A 162 -11.42 18.13 7.85
N VAL A 163 -10.27 17.68 8.33
CA VAL A 163 -9.09 17.41 7.49
C VAL A 163 -9.37 16.26 6.52
N LEU A 164 -9.91 15.15 7.01
CA LEU A 164 -10.20 13.97 6.21
C LEU A 164 -11.20 14.26 5.08
N MET A 165 -12.29 14.95 5.37
CA MET A 165 -13.30 15.29 4.37
C MET A 165 -12.82 16.35 3.38
N SER A 166 -11.97 17.28 3.82
CA SER A 166 -11.41 18.33 2.95
C SER A 166 -10.33 17.79 2.01
N SER A 167 -9.60 16.73 2.40
CA SER A 167 -8.47 16.18 1.62
C SER A 167 -8.87 15.06 0.66
N ARG A 168 -9.91 14.25 0.98
CA ARG A 168 -10.22 13.00 0.25
C ARG A 168 -10.54 13.19 -1.24
N ASN A 169 -11.02 14.35 -1.66
CA ASN A 169 -11.37 14.65 -3.07
C ASN A 169 -10.22 15.27 -3.86
N ILE A 170 -9.07 15.51 -3.24
CA ILE A 170 -7.90 16.09 -3.91
C ILE A 170 -7.10 14.95 -4.54
N GLU A 171 -6.87 15.04 -5.86
CA GLU A 171 -6.05 14.07 -6.56
C GLU A 171 -4.61 14.06 -6.04
N GLY A 172 -4.06 12.87 -5.84
CA GLY A 172 -2.69 12.71 -5.31
C GLY A 172 -2.56 12.88 -3.81
N VAL A 173 -3.62 13.25 -3.07
CA VAL A 173 -3.57 13.41 -1.61
C VAL A 173 -4.28 12.25 -0.92
N LYS A 174 -3.64 11.68 0.09
CA LYS A 174 -4.24 10.66 0.96
C LYS A 174 -4.01 11.01 2.41
N THR A 175 -5.07 10.92 3.21
CA THR A 175 -4.99 11.08 4.67
C THR A 175 -5.18 9.73 5.33
N ILE A 176 -4.27 9.39 6.26
CA ILE A 176 -4.33 8.17 7.06
C ILE A 176 -4.13 8.48 8.53
N LEU A 177 -4.58 7.58 9.40
CA LEU A 177 -4.24 7.61 10.81
C LEU A 177 -2.90 6.90 11.05
N LEU A 178 -2.20 7.30 12.10
CA LEU A 178 -0.92 6.71 12.50
C LEU A 178 -1.00 5.18 12.62
N ASN A 179 -2.08 4.64 13.19
CA ASN A 179 -2.28 3.20 13.35
C ASN A 179 -2.35 2.43 12.02
N ASN A 180 -2.66 3.13 10.92
CA ASN A 180 -2.80 2.56 9.59
C ASN A 180 -1.59 2.83 8.69
N ILE A 181 -0.50 3.38 9.25
CA ILE A 181 0.72 3.64 8.49
C ILE A 181 1.25 2.32 7.91
N ASN A 182 1.59 2.34 6.63
CA ASN A 182 2.08 1.15 5.93
C ASN A 182 3.15 1.50 4.89
N VAL A 183 3.97 0.52 4.57
CA VAL A 183 5.10 0.66 3.63
C VAL A 183 4.64 1.07 2.23
N PHE A 184 3.49 0.55 1.77
CA PHE A 184 2.96 0.85 0.45
C PHE A 184 2.61 2.33 0.28
N ASP A 185 1.90 2.92 1.25
CA ASP A 185 1.52 4.32 1.18
C ASP A 185 2.75 5.23 1.32
N LEU A 186 3.70 4.92 2.21
CA LEU A 186 4.95 5.68 2.36
C LEU A 186 5.79 5.71 1.06
N LEU A 187 5.82 4.62 0.29
CA LEU A 187 6.51 4.56 -1.00
C LEU A 187 5.73 5.22 -2.13
N LYS A 188 4.40 5.08 -2.12
CA LYS A 188 3.53 5.60 -3.20
C LYS A 188 3.48 7.12 -3.24
N TYR A 189 3.55 7.75 -2.07
CA TYR A 189 3.48 9.20 -1.90
C TYR A 189 4.86 9.76 -1.62
N ASN A 190 5.29 10.71 -2.45
CA ASN A 190 6.61 11.31 -2.33
C ASN A 190 6.67 12.18 -1.07
N ASN A 191 5.71 13.09 -0.91
CA ASN A 191 5.69 13.99 0.22
C ASN A 191 4.93 13.40 1.41
N LEU A 192 5.50 13.59 2.60
CA LEU A 192 4.93 13.17 3.88
C LEU A 192 4.68 14.39 4.76
N VAL A 193 3.42 14.64 5.10
CA VAL A 193 3.03 15.77 5.98
C VAL A 193 2.64 15.20 7.33
N LEU A 194 3.33 15.63 8.39
CA LEU A 194 3.12 15.20 9.77
C LEU A 194 2.83 16.41 10.67
N PRO A 195 1.69 16.45 11.36
CA PRO A 195 1.52 17.32 12.52
C PRO A 195 2.53 16.97 13.62
N LEU A 196 2.98 17.97 14.38
CA LEU A 196 3.95 17.80 15.47
C LEU A 196 3.51 16.74 16.50
N GLU A 197 2.23 16.71 16.80
CA GLU A 197 1.62 15.69 17.67
C GLU A 197 1.80 14.26 17.12
N THR A 198 1.68 14.11 15.80
CA THR A 198 1.88 12.82 15.13
C THR A 198 3.33 12.37 15.21
N VAL A 199 4.30 13.29 15.09
CA VAL A 199 5.73 12.98 15.23
C VAL A 199 6.01 12.42 16.63
N LYS A 200 5.53 13.07 17.69
CA LYS A 200 5.70 12.59 19.07
C LYS A 200 5.09 11.19 19.28
N LYS A 201 3.87 10.95 18.75
CA LYS A 201 3.24 9.62 18.83
C LYS A 201 3.99 8.56 18.00
N ILE A 202 4.60 8.92 16.87
CA ILE A 202 5.47 8.01 16.10
C ILE A 202 6.67 7.59 16.95
N GLU A 203 7.29 8.54 17.65
CA GLU A 203 8.42 8.28 18.51
C GLU A 203 8.06 7.33 19.68
N GLU A 204 6.90 7.50 20.29
CA GLU A 204 6.41 6.59 21.33
C GLU A 204 6.14 5.16 20.81
N VAL A 205 5.52 5.01 19.64
CA VAL A 205 5.11 3.71 19.09
C VAL A 205 6.29 2.92 18.52
N TYR A 206 7.29 3.61 17.98
CA TYR A 206 8.42 2.99 17.29
C TYR A 206 9.74 3.09 18.06
N ALA A 207 9.76 3.66 19.25
CA ALA A 207 10.94 3.74 20.12
C ALA A 207 11.61 2.38 20.38
#